data_924f41b3da9638eeb1ee9aa22e5ff6bc
#
_entry.id   924f41b3da9638eeb1ee9aa22e5ff6bc
#
_cell.length_a   1.000
_cell.length_b   1.000
_cell.length_c   1.000
_cell.angle_alpha   90.00
_cell.angle_beta   90.00
_cell.angle_gamma   90.00
#
_symmetry.space_group_name_H-M   'P 1'
#
loop_
_entity.id
_entity.type
_entity.pdbx_description
1 polymer ?
#
loop_
_entity_poly.entity_id
_entity_poly.type
_entity_poly.pdbx_seq_one_letter_code
_entity_poly.pdbx_strand_id
1 'polypeptide(L)'
;MEIVLIRHGEPEWVRDGLAVVDPPLTERGHRQAERLAEYLRNERFDEVLVSPLVRARQTASPLLAALGVAEVIDPWLEEIRDPMWHGSPAEKAAEAYAELRGRPAEERWHGLEGGESIREFVGRIRA
;
A
#
# COMPACT_ATOMS: atom_id res chain seq x y z
N MET A 1 -19.18 16.58 -3.36
CA MET A 1 -17.89 15.91 -3.62
C MET A 1 -18.05 14.44 -3.41
N GLU A 2 -17.59 13.63 -4.33
CA GLU A 2 -17.57 12.17 -4.25
C GLU A 2 -16.12 11.71 -4.20
N ILE A 3 -15.80 10.80 -3.29
CA ILE A 3 -14.45 10.23 -3.15
C ILE A 3 -14.54 8.73 -3.36
N VAL A 4 -13.75 8.23 -4.29
CA VAL A 4 -13.60 6.79 -4.55
C VAL A 4 -12.26 6.33 -4.00
N LEU A 5 -12.28 5.43 -3.03
CA LEU A 5 -11.09 4.83 -2.45
C LEU A 5 -10.82 3.48 -3.10
N ILE A 6 -9.61 3.30 -3.62
CA ILE A 6 -9.19 2.09 -4.30
C ILE A 6 -8.01 1.49 -3.56
N ARG A 7 -8.16 0.22 -3.14
CA ARG A 7 -7.07 -0.55 -2.58
C ARG A 7 -6.20 -1.12 -3.69
N HIS A 8 -4.89 -1.16 -3.48
CA HIS A 8 -3.95 -1.80 -4.40
C HIS A 8 -4.24 -3.29 -4.63
N GLY A 9 -3.83 -3.81 -5.77
CA GLY A 9 -3.86 -5.24 -6.09
C GLY A 9 -2.93 -6.05 -5.19
N GLU A 10 -2.96 -7.37 -5.34
CA GLU A 10 -2.16 -8.29 -4.53
C GLU A 10 -0.66 -8.03 -4.71
N PRO A 11 0.09 -7.70 -3.63
CA PRO A 11 1.52 -7.48 -3.70
C PRO A 11 2.32 -8.73 -3.36
N GLU A 12 3.54 -8.79 -3.86
CA GLU A 12 4.48 -9.88 -3.59
C GLU A 12 5.29 -9.62 -2.31
N TRP A 13 4.66 -9.81 -1.15
CA TRP A 13 5.30 -9.57 0.16
C TRP A 13 6.49 -10.47 0.46
N VAL A 14 6.56 -11.62 -0.20
CA VAL A 14 7.60 -12.63 0.01
C VAL A 14 8.14 -13.10 -1.34
N ARG A 15 9.45 -13.08 -1.50
CA ARG A 15 10.16 -13.64 -2.65
C ARG A 15 11.27 -14.54 -2.17
N ASP A 16 11.30 -15.81 -2.63
CA ASP A 16 12.29 -16.81 -2.25
C ASP A 16 12.42 -16.97 -0.71
N GLY A 17 11.30 -16.91 0.02
CA GLY A 17 11.25 -17.00 1.49
C GLY A 17 11.69 -15.74 2.23
N LEU A 18 12.03 -14.67 1.52
CA LEU A 18 12.48 -13.40 2.10
C LEU A 18 11.41 -12.31 1.97
N ALA A 19 11.32 -11.47 2.99
CA ALA A 19 10.42 -10.32 3.00
C ALA A 19 10.83 -9.27 1.97
N VAL A 20 9.85 -8.69 1.29
CA VAL A 20 10.03 -7.58 0.34
C VAL A 20 9.34 -6.34 0.91
N VAL A 21 10.11 -5.28 1.11
CA VAL A 21 9.60 -3.95 1.47
C VAL A 21 9.26 -3.21 0.18
N ASP A 22 8.10 -2.54 0.14
CA ASP A 22 7.56 -1.92 -1.07
C ASP A 22 7.47 -2.88 -2.27
N PRO A 23 6.76 -4.02 -2.11
CA PRO A 23 6.71 -5.05 -3.14
C PRO A 23 5.94 -4.60 -4.38
N PRO A 24 6.32 -5.12 -5.57
CA PRO A 24 5.49 -5.01 -6.76
C PRO A 24 4.24 -5.89 -6.63
N LEU A 25 3.31 -5.73 -7.55
CA LEU A 25 2.17 -6.62 -7.68
C LEU A 25 2.61 -8.01 -8.15
N THR A 26 1.87 -9.03 -7.68
CA THR A 26 1.91 -10.35 -8.29
C THR A 26 1.24 -10.33 -9.67
N GLU A 27 1.36 -11.39 -10.44
CA GLU A 27 0.61 -11.56 -11.69
C GLU A 27 -0.90 -11.45 -11.47
N ARG A 28 -1.40 -12.00 -10.37
CA ARG A 28 -2.80 -11.83 -9.95
C ARG A 28 -3.13 -10.38 -9.65
N GLY A 29 -2.24 -9.67 -8.95
CA GLY A 29 -2.40 -8.25 -8.67
C GLY A 29 -2.47 -7.40 -9.92
N HIS A 30 -1.67 -7.69 -10.93
CA HIS A 30 -1.74 -7.02 -12.24
C HIS A 30 -3.08 -7.28 -12.94
N ARG A 31 -3.59 -8.52 -12.94
CA ARG A 31 -4.93 -8.82 -13.48
C ARG A 31 -6.05 -8.10 -12.72
N GLN A 32 -5.92 -7.95 -11.41
CA GLN A 32 -6.86 -7.15 -10.61
C GLN A 32 -6.86 -5.68 -11.05
N ALA A 33 -5.67 -5.09 -11.27
CA ALA A 33 -5.54 -3.72 -11.76
C ALA A 33 -6.15 -3.51 -13.15
N GLU A 34 -5.96 -4.45 -14.06
CA GLU A 34 -6.57 -4.42 -15.41
C GLU A 34 -8.10 -4.48 -15.35
N ARG A 35 -8.65 -5.36 -14.52
CA ARG A 35 -10.12 -5.46 -14.33
C ARG A 35 -10.71 -4.19 -13.71
N LEU A 36 -10.00 -3.58 -12.78
CA LEU A 36 -10.38 -2.29 -12.21
C LEU A 36 -10.44 -1.20 -13.30
N ALA A 37 -9.44 -1.16 -14.15
CA ALA A 37 -9.39 -0.21 -15.26
C ALA A 37 -10.58 -0.41 -16.22
N GLU A 38 -10.93 -1.65 -16.56
CA GLU A 38 -12.12 -1.95 -17.37
C GLU A 38 -13.41 -1.49 -16.69
N TYR A 39 -13.54 -1.71 -15.39
CA TYR A 39 -14.71 -1.36 -14.63
C TYR A 39 -14.93 0.15 -14.55
N LEU A 40 -13.87 0.92 -14.39
CA LEU A 40 -13.91 2.38 -14.16
C LEU A 40 -13.62 3.21 -15.42
N ARG A 41 -13.35 2.61 -16.57
CA ARG A 41 -12.91 3.33 -17.79
C ARG A 41 -13.86 4.40 -18.29
N ASN A 42 -15.15 4.30 -17.97
CA ASN A 42 -16.17 5.26 -18.40
C ASN A 42 -16.51 6.30 -17.31
N GLU A 43 -15.89 6.20 -16.16
CA GLU A 43 -16.07 7.16 -15.09
C GLU A 43 -15.28 8.45 -15.37
N ARG A 44 -15.72 9.53 -14.74
CA ARG A 44 -15.02 10.81 -14.78
C ARG A 44 -14.49 11.15 -13.40
N PHE A 45 -13.20 11.39 -13.31
CA PHE A 45 -12.55 11.85 -12.12
C PHE A 45 -11.89 13.21 -12.39
N ASP A 46 -12.14 14.17 -11.51
CA ASP A 46 -11.49 15.49 -11.59
C ASP A 46 -10.01 15.38 -11.24
N GLU A 47 -9.68 14.47 -10.30
CA GLU A 47 -8.33 14.22 -9.85
C GLU A 47 -8.15 12.76 -9.46
N VAL A 48 -7.00 12.19 -9.77
CA VAL A 48 -6.60 10.83 -9.38
C VAL A 48 -5.28 10.91 -8.64
N LEU A 49 -5.34 10.70 -7.33
CA LEU A 49 -4.17 10.73 -6.46
C LEU A 49 -3.67 9.31 -6.20
N VAL A 50 -2.37 9.12 -6.24
CA VAL A 50 -1.73 7.81 -6.12
C VAL A 50 -0.65 7.84 -5.04
N SER A 51 -0.63 6.83 -4.17
CA SER A 51 0.46 6.61 -3.22
C SER A 51 1.80 6.40 -3.95
N PRO A 52 2.93 6.86 -3.40
CA PRO A 52 4.25 6.64 -4.00
C PRO A 52 4.71 5.18 -4.03
N LEU A 53 4.04 4.29 -3.29
CA LEU A 53 4.43 2.88 -3.21
C LEU A 53 4.22 2.14 -4.54
N VAL A 54 5.16 1.26 -4.88
CA VAL A 54 5.18 0.55 -6.17
C VAL A 54 3.85 -0.17 -6.44
N ARG A 55 3.31 -0.91 -5.48
CA ARG A 55 2.04 -1.64 -5.62
C ARG A 55 0.85 -0.72 -5.95
N ALA A 56 0.82 0.46 -5.37
CA ALA A 56 -0.23 1.44 -5.63
C ALA A 56 -0.11 2.03 -7.05
N ARG A 57 1.10 2.39 -7.45
CA ARG A 57 1.38 2.92 -8.79
C ARG A 57 1.09 1.89 -9.88
N GLN A 58 1.47 0.64 -9.66
CA GLN A 58 1.16 -0.46 -10.61
C GLN A 58 -0.33 -0.74 -10.70
N THR A 59 -1.07 -0.59 -9.58
CA THR A 59 -2.53 -0.73 -9.59
C THR A 59 -3.20 0.40 -10.37
N ALA A 60 -2.71 1.63 -10.22
CA ALA A 60 -3.25 2.81 -10.88
C ALA A 60 -2.94 2.86 -12.38
N SER A 61 -1.79 2.35 -12.80
CA SER A 61 -1.27 2.51 -14.17
C SER A 61 -2.26 2.14 -15.28
N PRO A 62 -2.90 0.96 -15.31
CA PRO A 62 -3.88 0.64 -16.35
C PRO A 62 -5.12 1.52 -16.31
N LEU A 63 -5.57 1.93 -15.13
CA LEU A 63 -6.70 2.85 -14.97
C LEU A 63 -6.37 4.24 -15.52
N LEU A 64 -5.22 4.80 -15.18
CA LEU A 64 -4.77 6.10 -15.67
C LEU A 64 -4.66 6.11 -17.20
N ALA A 65 -4.15 5.03 -17.79
CA ALA A 65 -4.10 4.86 -19.25
C ALA A 65 -5.50 4.82 -19.86
N ALA A 66 -6.44 4.09 -19.25
CA ALA A 66 -7.83 3.98 -19.73
C ALA A 66 -8.58 5.31 -19.62
N LEU A 67 -8.32 6.10 -18.59
CA LEU A 67 -8.92 7.42 -18.38
C LEU A 67 -8.23 8.54 -19.18
N GLY A 68 -7.03 8.31 -19.68
CA GLY A 68 -6.23 9.32 -20.38
C GLY A 68 -5.75 10.45 -19.47
N VAL A 69 -5.51 10.17 -18.20
CA VAL A 69 -5.05 11.14 -17.20
C VAL A 69 -3.65 10.84 -16.71
N ALA A 70 -2.92 11.87 -16.29
CA ALA A 70 -1.57 11.72 -15.75
C ALA A 70 -1.59 11.22 -14.30
N GLU A 71 -0.53 10.52 -13.92
CA GLU A 71 -0.29 10.13 -12.52
C GLU A 71 0.01 11.35 -11.66
N VAL A 72 -0.70 11.49 -10.55
CA VAL A 72 -0.39 12.49 -9.53
C VAL A 72 -0.02 11.76 -8.24
N ILE A 73 1.25 11.81 -7.90
CA ILE A 73 1.76 11.18 -6.66
C ILE A 73 1.47 12.08 -5.47
N ASP A 74 0.79 11.51 -4.47
CA ASP A 74 0.57 12.16 -3.20
C ASP A 74 1.27 11.40 -2.07
N PRO A 75 2.37 11.95 -1.50
CA PRO A 75 3.11 11.30 -0.42
C PRO A 75 2.28 11.06 0.85
N TRP A 76 1.19 11.80 1.05
CA TRP A 76 0.29 11.63 2.19
C TRP A 76 -0.48 10.30 2.17
N LEU A 77 -0.60 9.70 0.99
CA LEU A 77 -1.24 8.40 0.80
C LEU A 77 -0.31 7.22 1.07
N GLU A 78 0.93 7.47 1.45
CA GLU A 78 1.84 6.39 1.83
C GLU A 78 1.36 5.68 3.09
N GLU A 79 1.23 4.35 3.01
CA GLU A 79 0.85 3.51 4.14
C GLU A 79 1.85 3.63 5.29
N ILE A 80 1.44 3.28 6.49
CA ILE A 80 2.32 3.19 7.66
C ILE A 80 3.58 2.38 7.31
N ARG A 81 4.75 2.92 7.68
CA ARG A 81 6.04 2.34 7.30
C ARG A 81 6.41 1.19 8.23
N ASP A 82 6.63 0.04 7.63
CA ASP A 82 7.16 -1.12 8.32
C ASP A 82 8.64 -0.96 8.67
N PRO A 83 9.15 -1.74 9.66
CA PRO A 83 10.57 -1.90 9.86
C PRO A 83 11.27 -2.36 8.58
N MET A 84 12.58 -2.08 8.48
CA MET A 84 13.40 -2.46 7.33
C MET A 84 13.69 -3.97 7.31
N TRP A 85 12.69 -4.75 6.94
CA TRP A 85 12.80 -6.22 6.86
C TRP A 85 13.23 -6.74 5.48
N HIS A 86 13.45 -5.86 4.53
CA HIS A 86 13.81 -6.29 3.17
C HIS A 86 15.01 -7.25 3.17
N GLY A 87 14.81 -8.42 2.58
CA GLY A 87 15.82 -9.47 2.57
C GLY A 87 15.93 -10.29 3.86
N SER A 88 15.08 -10.02 4.86
CA SER A 88 14.97 -10.86 6.06
C SER A 88 14.06 -12.07 5.80
N PRO A 89 14.21 -13.18 6.58
CA PRO A 89 13.25 -14.29 6.51
C PRO A 89 11.82 -13.82 6.70
N ALA A 90 10.89 -14.32 5.89
CA ALA A 90 9.48 -13.90 5.91
C ALA A 90 8.81 -14.14 7.27
N GLU A 91 9.22 -15.17 7.99
CA GLU A 91 8.73 -15.53 9.32
C GLU A 91 8.95 -14.42 10.34
N LYS A 92 10.04 -13.67 10.21
CA LYS A 92 10.36 -12.55 11.12
C LYS A 92 9.28 -11.46 11.09
N ALA A 93 8.81 -11.08 9.91
CA ALA A 93 7.73 -10.12 9.76
C ALA A 93 6.40 -10.69 10.30
N ALA A 94 6.11 -11.97 9.99
CA ALA A 94 4.89 -12.63 10.47
C ALA A 94 4.84 -12.73 11.99
N GLU A 95 5.95 -13.04 12.64
CA GLU A 95 6.07 -13.09 14.10
C GLU A 95 5.89 -11.71 14.74
N ALA A 96 6.52 -10.68 14.18
CA ALA A 96 6.38 -9.32 14.67
C ALA A 96 4.93 -8.80 14.58
N TYR A 97 4.23 -9.07 13.49
CA TYR A 97 2.81 -8.73 13.36
C TYR A 97 1.91 -9.55 14.27
N ALA A 98 2.22 -10.82 14.49
CA ALA A 98 1.47 -11.65 15.44
C ALA A 98 1.62 -11.12 16.88
N GLU A 99 2.83 -10.70 17.26
CA GLU A 99 3.11 -10.08 18.55
C GLU A 99 2.34 -8.76 18.69
N LEU A 100 2.41 -7.87 17.69
CA LEU A 100 1.69 -6.59 17.69
C LEU A 100 0.17 -6.78 17.85
N ARG A 101 -0.41 -7.75 17.15
CA ARG A 101 -1.84 -8.06 17.27
C ARG A 101 -2.22 -8.60 18.65
N GLY A 102 -1.30 -9.27 19.32
CA GLY A 102 -1.49 -9.79 20.69
C GLY A 102 -1.42 -8.74 21.79
N ARG A 103 -0.90 -7.53 21.49
CA ARG A 103 -0.78 -6.46 22.49
C ARG A 103 -2.15 -5.88 22.86
N PRO A 104 -2.31 -5.34 24.10
CA PRO A 104 -3.43 -4.46 24.43
C PRO A 104 -3.55 -3.28 23.44
N ALA A 105 -4.78 -2.79 23.25
CA ALA A 105 -5.04 -1.74 22.24
C ALA A 105 -4.19 -0.48 22.45
N GLU A 106 -4.00 -0.07 23.69
CA GLU A 106 -3.19 1.11 24.08
C GLU A 106 -1.70 0.94 23.76
N GLU A 107 -1.18 -0.28 23.74
CA GLU A 107 0.22 -0.56 23.42
C GLU A 107 0.48 -0.66 21.91
N ARG A 108 -0.56 -0.91 21.11
CA ARG A 108 -0.43 -0.97 19.65
C ARG A 108 -0.08 0.38 19.02
N TRP A 109 -0.34 1.50 19.72
CA TRP A 109 0.02 2.84 19.26
C TRP A 109 1.52 3.05 19.05
N HIS A 110 2.34 2.26 19.72
CA HIS A 110 3.80 2.34 19.60
C HIS A 110 4.32 1.68 18.30
N GLY A 111 3.50 0.87 17.64
CA GLY A 111 3.88 0.17 16.43
C GLY A 111 4.95 -0.89 16.65
N LEU A 112 5.67 -1.23 15.59
CA LEU A 112 6.76 -2.19 15.60
C LEU A 112 8.11 -1.45 15.75
N GLU A 113 9.02 -2.03 16.51
CA GLU A 113 10.37 -1.48 16.67
C GLU A 113 11.06 -1.33 15.31
N GLY A 114 11.60 -0.16 15.03
CA GLY A 114 12.24 0.17 13.76
C GLY A 114 11.30 0.58 12.63
N GLY A 115 9.98 0.50 12.85
CA GLY A 115 8.95 0.99 11.94
C GLY A 115 8.35 2.32 12.41
N GLU A 116 7.39 2.81 11.65
CA GLU A 116 6.61 3.98 12.02
C GLU A 116 5.55 3.59 13.08
N SER A 117 5.43 4.36 14.15
CA SER A 117 4.34 4.19 15.10
C SER A 117 3.03 4.73 14.52
N ILE A 118 1.89 4.25 15.02
CA ILE A 118 0.58 4.80 14.62
C ILE A 118 0.50 6.30 14.96
N ARG A 119 1.11 6.74 16.05
CA ARG A 119 1.17 8.15 16.43
C ARG A 119 1.90 9.00 15.39
N GLU A 120 3.06 8.55 14.93
CA GLU A 120 3.84 9.22 13.88
C GLU A 120 3.09 9.23 12.56
N PHE A 121 2.50 8.11 12.17
CA PHE A 121 1.65 7.99 10.98
C PHE A 121 0.48 8.98 11.00
N VAL A 122 -0.29 9.02 12.09
CA VAL A 122 -1.41 9.96 12.25
C VAL A 122 -0.90 11.41 12.22
N GLY A 123 0.24 11.69 12.85
CA GLY A 123 0.86 13.02 12.79
C GLY A 123 1.21 13.43 11.36
N ARG A 124 1.76 12.52 10.58
CA ARG A 124 2.15 12.72 9.18
C ARG A 124 0.94 13.03 8.29
N ILE A 125 -0.16 12.30 8.42
CA ILE A 125 -1.36 12.51 7.58
C ILE A 125 -2.22 13.70 8.01
N ARG A 126 -2.01 14.25 9.19
CA ARG A 126 -2.70 15.46 9.69
C ARG A 126 -1.98 16.77 9.37
N ALA A 127 -0.72 16.66 9.08
CA ALA A 127 0.07 17.82 8.71
C ALA A 127 -0.30 18.35 7.33
#